data_4217dec0948ffb16ff0773f943bdab06
#
_entry.id   4217dec0948ffb16ff0773f943bdab06
#
_cell.length_a   1.000
_cell.length_b   1.000
_cell.length_c   1.000
_cell.angle_alpha   90.00
_cell.angle_beta   90.00
_cell.angle_gamma   90.00
#
_symmetry.space_group_name_H-M   'P 1'
#
loop_
_entity.id
_entity.type
_entity.pdbx_description
1 polymer ?
#
loop_
_entity_poly.entity_id
_entity_poly.type
_entity_poly.pdbx_seq_one_letter_code
_entity_poly.pdbx_strand_id
1 'polypeptide(L)'
;MIALIRSEWLKLRTVRSNITMMCFAVVLPLAITLLTTAFIGIDSVDDRTVSAVLLGSGSLSVLLFGIIGVLAITQEYSQGTIRLTLAANPRRTRVFVAKAIVLSLLSAGLTAVIVLVGNTAGEAILDSRGAIGKLSNDKMGQAYLAMIAMSILVSLLGMAIG
;
A
#
# COMPACT_ATOMS: atom_id res chain seq x y z
N MET A 1 24.36 7.47 -3.11
CA MET A 1 22.90 7.34 -3.19
C MET A 1 22.45 5.88 -3.34
N ILE A 2 22.92 5.15 -4.36
CA ILE A 2 22.50 3.73 -4.58
C ILE A 2 22.74 2.84 -3.37
N ALA A 3 23.92 2.94 -2.73
CA ALA A 3 24.22 2.16 -1.53
C ALA A 3 23.27 2.48 -0.34
N LEU A 4 22.83 3.74 -0.20
CA LEU A 4 21.85 4.16 0.81
C LEU A 4 20.47 3.57 0.52
N ILE A 5 20.01 3.65 -0.72
CA ILE A 5 18.72 3.05 -1.14
C ILE A 5 18.74 1.54 -0.88
N ARG A 6 19.83 0.86 -1.22
CA ARG A 6 19.99 -0.58 -0.97
C ARG A 6 19.96 -0.92 0.52
N SER A 7 20.59 -0.11 1.36
CA SER A 7 20.57 -0.34 2.81
C SER A 7 19.18 -0.12 3.41
N GLU A 8 18.43 0.91 2.98
CA GLU A 8 17.07 1.14 3.42
C GLU A 8 16.12 0.02 2.96
N TRP A 9 16.28 -0.44 1.72
CA TRP A 9 15.53 -1.59 1.21
C TRP A 9 15.79 -2.86 2.03
N LEU A 10 17.04 -3.13 2.37
CA LEU A 10 17.40 -4.28 3.21
C LEU A 10 16.78 -4.18 4.62
N LYS A 11 16.81 -3.01 5.24
CA LYS A 11 16.16 -2.79 6.55
C LYS A 11 14.67 -3.13 6.51
N LEU A 12 13.95 -2.65 5.49
CA LEU A 12 12.51 -2.94 5.34
C LEU A 12 12.24 -4.44 5.19
N ARG A 13 13.12 -5.17 4.52
CA ARG A 13 12.96 -6.61 4.24
C ARG A 13 13.48 -7.52 5.34
N THR A 14 14.32 -7.04 6.25
CA THR A 14 14.93 -7.87 7.30
C THR A 14 14.33 -7.66 8.67
N VAL A 15 13.75 -6.50 8.95
CA VAL A 15 13.11 -6.21 10.24
C VAL A 15 11.73 -6.88 10.29
N ARG A 16 11.56 -7.82 11.22
CA ARG A 16 10.32 -8.62 11.36
C ARG A 16 9.07 -7.76 11.48
N SER A 17 9.13 -6.67 12.26
CA SER A 17 8.01 -5.74 12.42
C SER A 17 7.57 -5.13 11.08
N ASN A 18 8.51 -4.72 10.22
CA ASN A 18 8.20 -4.15 8.93
C ASN A 18 7.54 -5.18 7.99
N ILE A 19 8.06 -6.41 7.98
CA ILE A 19 7.50 -7.51 7.18
C ILE A 19 6.06 -7.79 7.62
N THR A 20 5.83 -7.88 8.92
CA THR A 20 4.49 -8.13 9.47
C THR A 20 3.52 -7.02 9.06
N MET A 21 3.91 -5.75 9.18
CA MET A 21 3.09 -4.62 8.78
C MET A 21 2.82 -4.60 7.27
N MET A 22 3.81 -4.93 6.44
CA MET A 22 3.62 -5.07 4.99
C MET A 22 2.64 -6.19 4.65
N CYS A 23 2.75 -7.34 5.31
CA CYS A 23 1.81 -8.44 5.14
C CYS A 23 0.38 -8.01 5.52
N PHE A 24 0.20 -7.32 6.65
CA PHE A 24 -1.10 -6.78 7.03
C PHE A 24 -1.63 -5.77 6.03
N ALA A 25 -0.78 -4.88 5.53
CA ALA A 25 -1.16 -3.86 4.55
C ALA A 25 -1.61 -4.44 3.21
N VAL A 26 -1.20 -5.66 2.88
CA VAL A 26 -1.61 -6.36 1.65
C VAL A 26 -2.77 -7.32 1.92
N VAL A 27 -2.63 -8.17 2.93
CA VAL A 27 -3.59 -9.27 3.18
C VAL A 27 -4.94 -8.73 3.65
N LEU A 28 -4.98 -7.74 4.53
CA LEU A 28 -6.22 -7.22 5.09
C LEU A 28 -7.12 -6.58 4.03
N PRO A 29 -6.66 -5.65 3.16
CA PRO A 29 -7.48 -5.10 2.09
C PRO A 29 -7.93 -6.16 1.08
N LEU A 30 -7.06 -7.09 0.71
CA LEU A 30 -7.43 -8.19 -0.19
C LEU A 30 -8.49 -9.09 0.44
N ALA A 31 -8.35 -9.46 1.71
CA ALA A 31 -9.34 -10.27 2.41
C ALA A 31 -10.70 -9.57 2.46
N ILE A 32 -10.73 -8.27 2.74
CA ILE A 32 -11.97 -7.49 2.75
C ILE A 32 -12.60 -7.46 1.35
N THR A 33 -11.80 -7.21 0.29
CA THR A 33 -12.31 -7.23 -1.08
C THR A 33 -12.92 -8.58 -1.42
N LEU A 34 -12.23 -9.67 -1.15
CA LEU A 34 -12.69 -11.01 -1.47
C LEU A 34 -13.94 -11.41 -0.66
N LEU A 35 -13.97 -11.09 0.63
CA LEU A 35 -15.11 -11.36 1.49
C LEU A 35 -16.34 -10.55 1.05
N THR A 36 -16.19 -9.26 0.80
CA THR A 36 -17.31 -8.42 0.37
C THR A 36 -17.85 -8.85 -0.99
N THR A 37 -16.99 -9.18 -1.96
CA THR A 37 -17.43 -9.70 -3.26
C THR A 37 -18.07 -11.09 -3.16
N ALA A 38 -17.63 -11.93 -2.23
CA ALA A 38 -18.20 -13.26 -2.01
C ALA A 38 -19.58 -13.23 -1.33
N PHE A 39 -19.85 -12.26 -0.47
CA PHE A 39 -21.08 -12.18 0.32
C PHE A 39 -22.08 -11.11 -0.16
N ILE A 40 -21.72 -10.30 -1.14
CA ILE A 40 -22.65 -9.31 -1.71
C ILE A 40 -23.83 -10.01 -2.38
N GLY A 41 -25.06 -9.51 -2.15
CA GLY A 41 -26.27 -10.06 -2.79
C GLY A 41 -26.25 -9.80 -4.30
N ILE A 42 -26.52 -10.83 -5.11
CA ILE A 42 -26.44 -10.75 -6.58
C ILE A 42 -27.47 -9.75 -7.12
N ASP A 43 -28.63 -9.62 -6.47
CA ASP A 43 -29.71 -8.71 -6.87
C ASP A 43 -29.36 -7.22 -6.66
N SER A 44 -28.29 -6.92 -5.90
CA SER A 44 -27.83 -5.57 -5.57
C SER A 44 -26.50 -5.22 -6.23
N VAL A 45 -25.98 -6.07 -7.12
CA VAL A 45 -24.69 -5.82 -7.80
C VAL A 45 -24.92 -4.85 -8.95
N ASP A 46 -24.77 -3.56 -8.63
CA ASP A 46 -24.68 -2.46 -9.59
C ASP A 46 -23.19 -2.08 -9.75
N ASP A 47 -22.81 -1.51 -10.88
CA ASP A 47 -21.43 -1.03 -11.16
C ASP A 47 -20.90 -0.10 -10.04
N ARG A 48 -21.81 0.65 -9.41
CA ARG A 48 -21.48 1.50 -8.26
C ARG A 48 -21.07 0.71 -7.02
N THR A 49 -21.75 -0.38 -6.75
CA THR A 49 -21.49 -1.23 -5.57
C THR A 49 -20.15 -1.93 -5.71
N VAL A 50 -19.87 -2.47 -6.89
CA VAL A 50 -18.58 -3.12 -7.17
C VAL A 50 -17.42 -2.11 -7.07
N SER A 51 -17.59 -0.94 -7.69
CA SER A 51 -16.57 0.11 -7.60
C SER A 51 -16.38 0.62 -6.17
N ALA A 52 -17.44 0.75 -5.38
CA ALA A 52 -17.35 1.16 -3.98
C ALA A 52 -16.59 0.13 -3.12
N VAL A 53 -16.80 -1.16 -3.34
CA VAL A 53 -16.07 -2.23 -2.64
C VAL A 53 -14.58 -2.21 -2.98
N LEU A 54 -14.24 -2.13 -4.26
CA LEU A 54 -12.86 -2.08 -4.73
C LEU A 54 -12.13 -0.82 -4.25
N LEU A 55 -12.79 0.34 -4.35
CA LEU A 55 -12.24 1.61 -3.87
C LEU A 55 -12.15 1.68 -2.34
N GLY A 56 -13.13 1.09 -1.64
CA GLY A 56 -13.14 1.05 -0.17
C GLY A 56 -11.97 0.25 0.40
N SER A 57 -11.70 -0.93 -0.15
CA SER A 57 -10.57 -1.75 0.26
C SER A 57 -9.22 -1.10 -0.08
N GLY A 58 -9.12 -0.43 -1.22
CA GLY A 58 -7.94 0.34 -1.60
C GLY A 58 -7.67 1.52 -0.65
N SER A 59 -8.71 2.21 -0.18
CA SER A 59 -8.59 3.29 0.80
C SER A 59 -7.99 2.81 2.12
N LEU A 60 -8.35 1.59 2.56
CA LEU A 60 -7.76 0.99 3.74
C LEU A 60 -6.25 0.75 3.57
N SER A 61 -5.82 0.29 2.40
CA SER A 61 -4.40 0.13 2.06
C SER A 61 -3.63 1.45 2.22
N VAL A 62 -4.20 2.54 1.72
CA VAL A 62 -3.59 3.88 1.81
C VAL A 62 -3.33 4.29 3.25
N LEU A 63 -4.29 4.06 4.16
CA LEU A 63 -4.11 4.34 5.59
C LEU A 63 -3.00 3.49 6.22
N LEU A 64 -2.95 2.20 5.88
CA LEU A 64 -1.92 1.29 6.39
C LEU A 64 -0.52 1.68 5.91
N PHE A 65 -0.37 2.16 4.67
CA PHE A 65 0.90 2.70 4.19
C PHE A 65 1.31 4.00 4.90
N GLY A 66 0.35 4.82 5.33
CA GLY A 66 0.61 5.97 6.21
C GLY A 66 1.24 5.53 7.54
N ILE A 67 0.70 4.50 8.17
CA ILE A 67 1.25 3.92 9.41
C ILE A 67 2.67 3.38 9.17
N ILE A 68 2.91 2.68 8.07
CA ILE A 68 4.25 2.20 7.70
C ILE A 68 5.22 3.37 7.54
N GLY A 69 4.76 4.49 6.95
CA GLY A 69 5.54 5.72 6.83
C GLY A 69 5.99 6.27 8.20
N VAL A 70 5.07 6.37 9.16
CA VAL A 70 5.37 6.79 10.54
C VAL A 70 6.38 5.84 11.18
N LEU A 71 6.13 4.53 11.10
CA LEU A 71 6.97 3.52 11.71
C LEU A 71 8.39 3.48 11.13
N ALA A 72 8.55 3.82 9.86
CA ALA A 72 9.85 3.86 9.20
C ALA A 72 10.82 4.87 9.83
N ILE A 73 10.31 5.90 10.50
CA ILE A 73 11.12 6.89 11.25
C ILE A 73 11.15 6.54 12.73
N THR A 74 9.99 6.33 13.36
CA THR A 74 9.90 6.13 14.81
C THR A 74 10.68 4.91 15.30
N GLN A 75 10.77 3.84 14.50
CA GLN A 75 11.57 2.66 14.83
C GLN A 75 13.06 2.95 14.90
N GLU A 76 13.59 3.83 14.04
CA GLU A 76 15.00 4.20 14.09
C GLU A 76 15.34 5.04 15.33
N TYR A 77 14.39 5.87 15.78
CA TYR A 77 14.56 6.62 17.03
C TYR A 77 14.48 5.71 18.24
N SER A 78 13.49 4.83 18.30
CA SER A 78 13.29 3.92 19.43
C SER A 78 14.43 2.91 19.62
N GLN A 79 15.03 2.47 18.52
CA GLN A 79 16.18 1.53 18.54
C GLN A 79 17.54 2.24 18.64
N GLY A 80 17.59 3.57 18.68
CA GLY A 80 18.82 4.35 18.75
C GLY A 80 19.70 4.25 17.49
N THR A 81 19.24 3.57 16.45
CA THR A 81 19.99 3.33 15.19
C THR A 81 20.19 4.59 14.36
N ILE A 82 19.39 5.64 14.61
CA ILE A 82 19.52 6.92 13.92
C ILE A 82 20.89 7.56 14.12
N ARG A 83 21.48 7.40 15.32
CA ARG A 83 22.84 7.92 15.62
C ARG A 83 23.90 7.25 14.76
N LEU A 84 23.81 5.93 14.58
CA LEU A 84 24.73 5.15 13.74
C LEU A 84 24.58 5.50 12.26
N THR A 85 23.35 5.66 11.80
CA THR A 85 23.04 6.05 10.42
C THR A 85 23.59 7.43 10.08
N LEU A 86 23.46 8.41 11.01
CA LEU A 86 23.96 9.77 10.84
C LEU A 86 25.48 9.86 11.02
N ALA A 87 26.08 9.02 11.84
CA ALA A 87 27.53 8.94 11.97
C ALA A 87 28.19 8.40 10.70
N ALA A 88 27.55 7.39 10.06
CA ALA A 88 28.01 6.84 8.78
C ALA A 88 27.77 7.80 7.59
N ASN A 89 26.75 8.65 7.66
CA ASN A 89 26.41 9.63 6.62
C ASN A 89 26.05 10.99 7.23
N PRO A 90 27.00 11.95 7.26
CA PRO A 90 26.79 13.26 7.90
C PRO A 90 25.74 14.13 7.15
N ARG A 91 25.39 13.77 5.90
CA ARG A 91 24.39 14.50 5.10
C ARG A 91 22.99 13.94 5.36
N ARG A 92 22.31 14.45 6.40
CA ARG A 92 20.96 14.03 6.84
C ARG A 92 19.94 14.00 5.71
N THR A 93 19.97 15.00 4.84
CA THR A 93 19.03 15.09 3.70
C THR A 93 19.13 13.91 2.74
N ARG A 94 20.31 13.36 2.50
CA ARG A 94 20.49 12.20 1.62
C ARG A 94 19.87 10.94 2.19
N VAL A 95 19.95 10.74 3.49
CA VAL A 95 19.33 9.59 4.18
C VAL A 95 17.81 9.70 4.09
N PHE A 96 17.27 10.90 4.35
CA PHE A 96 15.84 11.16 4.28
C PHE A 96 15.26 10.94 2.87
N VAL A 97 15.95 11.46 1.85
CA VAL A 97 15.55 11.27 0.44
C VAL A 97 15.64 9.81 0.03
N ALA A 98 16.67 9.08 0.43
CA ALA A 98 16.78 7.65 0.13
C ALA A 98 15.61 6.85 0.75
N LYS A 99 15.26 7.15 1.99
CA LYS A 99 14.11 6.53 2.69
C LYS A 99 12.79 6.89 2.00
N ALA A 100 12.58 8.15 1.63
CA ALA A 100 11.40 8.60 0.91
C ALA A 100 11.22 7.86 -0.43
N ILE A 101 12.30 7.70 -1.21
CA ILE A 101 12.28 6.95 -2.48
C ILE A 101 11.88 5.50 -2.24
N VAL A 102 12.48 4.84 -1.25
CA VAL A 102 12.20 3.43 -0.97
C VAL A 102 10.76 3.24 -0.51
N LEU A 103 10.25 4.10 0.37
CA LEU A 103 8.86 4.06 0.82
C LEU A 103 7.87 4.32 -0.32
N SER A 104 8.16 5.31 -1.19
CA SER A 104 7.32 5.61 -2.35
C SER A 104 7.25 4.43 -3.33
N LEU A 105 8.38 3.81 -3.64
CA LEU A 105 8.41 2.63 -4.51
C LEU A 105 7.69 1.43 -3.88
N LEU A 106 7.86 1.24 -2.58
CA LEU A 106 7.21 0.17 -1.85
C LEU A 106 5.69 0.34 -1.83
N SER A 107 5.20 1.52 -1.40
CA SER A 107 3.77 1.80 -1.33
C SER A 107 3.11 1.73 -2.70
N ALA A 108 3.74 2.30 -3.74
CA ALA A 108 3.25 2.21 -5.11
C ALA A 108 3.18 0.76 -5.62
N GLY A 109 4.24 -0.02 -5.43
CA GLY A 109 4.30 -1.41 -5.87
C GLY A 109 3.28 -2.30 -5.16
N LEU A 110 3.17 -2.19 -3.83
CA LEU A 110 2.21 -2.98 -3.06
C LEU A 110 0.76 -2.57 -3.35
N THR A 111 0.47 -1.26 -3.50
CA THR A 111 -0.87 -0.80 -3.91
C THR A 111 -1.22 -1.31 -5.30
N ALA A 112 -0.29 -1.28 -6.26
CA ALA A 112 -0.52 -1.82 -7.59
C ALA A 112 -0.85 -3.32 -7.54
N VAL A 113 -0.14 -4.10 -6.72
CA VAL A 113 -0.43 -5.53 -6.52
C VAL A 113 -1.82 -5.73 -5.91
N ILE A 114 -2.17 -4.97 -4.86
CA ILE A 114 -3.48 -5.07 -4.19
C ILE A 114 -4.61 -4.79 -5.18
N VAL A 115 -4.46 -3.73 -5.97
CA VAL A 115 -5.46 -3.33 -6.96
C VAL A 115 -5.59 -4.38 -8.07
N LEU A 116 -4.47 -4.84 -8.63
CA LEU A 116 -4.50 -5.85 -9.70
C LEU A 116 -5.09 -7.18 -9.22
N VAL A 117 -4.60 -7.69 -8.09
CA VAL A 117 -5.07 -8.98 -7.55
C VAL A 117 -6.52 -8.85 -7.05
N GLY A 118 -6.84 -7.75 -6.37
CA GLY A 118 -8.20 -7.51 -5.87
C GLY A 118 -9.22 -7.41 -7.00
N ASN A 119 -8.87 -6.72 -8.09
CA ASN A 119 -9.73 -6.57 -9.26
C ASN A 119 -9.94 -7.92 -9.98
N THR A 120 -8.85 -8.59 -10.36
CA THR A 120 -8.94 -9.87 -11.09
C THR A 120 -9.65 -10.96 -10.29
N ALA A 121 -9.37 -11.06 -9.00
CA ALA A 121 -10.02 -12.04 -8.14
C ALA A 121 -11.48 -11.66 -7.84
N GLY A 122 -11.78 -10.37 -7.65
CA GLY A 122 -13.14 -9.86 -7.49
C GLY A 122 -14.00 -10.13 -8.71
N GLU A 123 -13.50 -9.83 -9.91
CA GLU A 123 -14.19 -10.12 -11.17
C GLU A 123 -14.45 -11.63 -11.35
N ALA A 124 -13.45 -12.47 -11.07
CA ALA A 124 -13.60 -13.92 -11.19
C ALA A 124 -14.68 -14.48 -10.24
N ILE A 125 -14.81 -13.94 -9.03
CA ILE A 125 -15.86 -14.32 -8.08
C ILE A 125 -17.22 -13.87 -8.59
N LEU A 126 -17.36 -12.65 -9.07
CA LEU A 126 -18.61 -12.11 -9.59
C LEU A 126 -19.08 -12.87 -10.85
N ASP A 127 -18.17 -13.17 -11.76
CA ASP A 127 -18.45 -13.98 -12.96
C ASP A 127 -18.93 -15.39 -12.60
N SER A 128 -18.28 -16.05 -11.63
CA SER A 128 -18.68 -17.38 -11.18
C SER A 128 -20.08 -17.42 -10.56
N ARG A 129 -20.55 -16.27 -10.06
CA ARG A 129 -21.88 -16.09 -9.46
C ARG A 129 -22.94 -15.58 -10.45
N GLY A 130 -22.56 -15.37 -11.73
CA GLY A 130 -23.50 -14.92 -12.78
C GLY A 130 -23.84 -13.43 -12.73
N ALA A 131 -23.08 -12.65 -11.98
CA ALA A 131 -23.24 -11.19 -11.94
C ALA A 131 -22.65 -10.58 -13.22
N ILE A 132 -23.52 -10.21 -14.17
CA ILE A 132 -23.14 -9.60 -15.46
C ILE A 132 -22.92 -8.09 -15.25
N GLY A 133 -21.83 -7.72 -14.63
CA GLY A 133 -21.39 -6.34 -14.52
C GLY A 133 -20.02 -6.19 -15.17
N LYS A 134 -19.94 -5.72 -16.42
CA LYS A 134 -18.68 -5.30 -17.01
C LYS A 134 -18.30 -3.94 -16.41
N LEU A 135 -17.33 -3.94 -15.50
CA LEU A 135 -16.71 -2.73 -15.01
C LEU A 135 -16.19 -1.91 -16.19
N SER A 136 -16.64 -0.66 -16.31
CA SER A 136 -16.17 0.27 -17.35
C SER A 136 -14.67 0.56 -17.15
N ASN A 137 -13.85 0.01 -18.02
CA ASN A 137 -12.39 -0.05 -17.92
C ASN A 137 -11.70 1.34 -17.83
N ASP A 138 -12.27 2.37 -18.48
CA ASP A 138 -11.63 3.68 -18.58
C ASP A 138 -11.64 4.49 -17.27
N LYS A 139 -12.73 4.42 -16.52
CA LYS A 139 -12.83 5.13 -15.23
C LYS A 139 -12.09 4.44 -14.11
N MET A 140 -11.97 3.12 -14.17
CA MET A 140 -11.23 2.31 -13.21
C MET A 140 -9.73 2.57 -13.26
N GLY A 141 -9.15 2.69 -14.44
CA GLY A 141 -7.73 3.00 -14.60
C GLY A 141 -7.34 4.31 -13.93
N GLN A 142 -8.15 5.36 -14.05
CA GLN A 142 -7.92 6.63 -13.37
C GLN A 142 -8.02 6.49 -11.83
N ALA A 143 -9.00 5.73 -11.33
CA ALA A 143 -9.15 5.48 -9.91
C ALA A 143 -7.95 4.72 -9.34
N TYR A 144 -7.42 3.74 -10.06
CA TYR A 144 -6.23 2.99 -9.65
C TYR A 144 -4.97 3.85 -9.60
N LEU A 145 -4.76 4.71 -10.58
CA LEU A 145 -3.67 5.68 -10.57
C LEU A 145 -3.79 6.66 -9.41
N ALA A 146 -5.01 7.12 -9.12
CA ALA A 146 -5.26 7.99 -7.97
C ALA A 146 -4.94 7.28 -6.64
N MET A 147 -5.29 6.01 -6.48
CA MET A 147 -4.97 5.22 -5.29
C MET A 147 -3.46 5.04 -5.11
N ILE A 148 -2.73 4.75 -6.17
CA ILE A 148 -1.27 4.65 -6.14
C ILE A 148 -0.66 5.99 -5.73
N ALA A 149 -1.11 7.10 -6.32
CA ALA A 149 -0.64 8.43 -5.97
C ALA A 149 -0.94 8.78 -4.51
N MET A 150 -2.16 8.48 -4.03
CA MET A 150 -2.55 8.69 -2.64
C MET A 150 -1.73 7.84 -1.67
N SER A 151 -1.43 6.59 -1.99
CA SER A 151 -0.60 5.73 -1.13
C SER A 151 0.82 6.28 -0.98
N ILE A 152 1.40 6.83 -2.05
CA ILE A 152 2.69 7.50 -2.01
C ILE A 152 2.61 8.74 -1.11
N LEU A 153 1.64 9.62 -1.35
CA LEU A 153 1.48 10.86 -0.59
C LEU A 153 1.28 10.59 0.90
N VAL A 154 0.38 9.67 1.25
CA VAL A 154 0.08 9.36 2.65
C VAL A 154 1.25 8.67 3.34
N SER A 155 1.99 7.80 2.64
CA SER A 155 3.21 7.20 3.20
C SER A 155 4.31 8.24 3.46
N LEU A 156 4.47 9.23 2.57
CA LEU A 156 5.41 10.34 2.75
C LEU A 156 4.99 11.28 3.87
N LEU A 157 3.68 11.58 3.97
CA LEU A 157 3.13 12.35 5.10
C LEU A 157 3.35 11.61 6.42
N GLY A 158 3.10 10.31 6.47
CA GLY A 158 3.40 9.48 7.62
C GLY A 158 4.86 9.57 8.03
N MET A 159 5.78 9.50 7.05
CA MET A 159 7.20 9.66 7.28
C MET A 159 7.58 11.07 7.80
N ALA A 160 6.85 12.11 7.41
CA ALA A 160 7.10 13.48 7.85
C ALA A 160 6.59 13.75 9.28
N ILE A 161 5.58 12.99 9.73
CA ILE A 161 4.99 13.11 11.08
C ILE A 161 5.78 12.29 12.11
N GLY A 162 6.35 11.14 11.71
CA GLY A 162 7.13 10.23 12.59
C GLY A 162 8.51 10.72 12.85
#